data_bfc068cff2ed13d5e8f5225f59c6101a
#
_entry.id   bfc068cff2ed13d5e8f5225f59c6101a
#
_cell.length_a   1.000
_cell.length_b   1.000
_cell.length_c   1.000
_cell.angle_alpha   90.00
_cell.angle_beta   90.00
_cell.angle_gamma   90.00
#
_symmetry.space_group_name_H-M   'P 1'
#
loop_
_entity.id
_entity.type
_entity.pdbx_description
1 polymer ?
#
loop_
_entity_poly.entity_id
_entity_poly.type
_entity_poly.pdbx_seq_one_letter_code
_entity_poly.pdbx_strand_id
1 'polypeptide(L)'
;RRQRQMCIRDRHGLVLGDSFDSQVAMYKMLLIEYAPDKPPVPITITGMIDILPHDEEMPIIDMKTTSTPVEDPGLIDRDMARYGYGWQAALYCDLYEAIFGIRRNFMFVFMESAAPYCISEVRMDQEALEHYRGQYMAALRQYAECVATGIYPGAVALPRYFRIPRWELKKGWEGGAA
;
A
#
# COMPACT_ATOMS: atom_id res chain seq x y z
N ARG A 1 -2.19 9.78 -20.14
CA ARG A 1 -3.33 9.15 -19.44
C ARG A 1 -4.17 8.25 -20.37
N ARG A 2 -4.65 8.74 -21.54
CA ARG A 2 -5.41 7.92 -22.50
C ARG A 2 -4.66 6.67 -22.99
N GLN A 3 -3.35 6.76 -23.17
CA GLN A 3 -2.52 5.66 -23.69
C GLN A 3 -2.37 4.49 -22.68
N ARG A 4 -2.30 4.79 -21.35
CA ARG A 4 -2.28 3.76 -20.30
C ARG A 4 -3.62 3.02 -20.20
N GLN A 5 -4.74 3.72 -20.30
CA GLN A 5 -6.08 3.11 -20.32
C GLN A 5 -6.27 2.18 -21.54
N MET A 6 -5.72 2.56 -22.70
CA MET A 6 -5.79 1.76 -23.92
C MET A 6 -4.97 0.46 -23.82
N CYS A 7 -3.77 0.48 -23.22
CA CYS A 7 -2.95 -0.70 -23.01
C CYS A 7 -3.61 -1.75 -22.10
N ILE A 8 -4.29 -1.32 -21.04
CA ILE A 8 -5.02 -2.21 -20.13
C ILE A 8 -6.20 -2.86 -20.86
N ARG A 9 -6.93 -2.09 -21.67
CA ARG A 9 -8.12 -2.56 -22.39
C ARG A 9 -7.79 -3.56 -23.49
N ASP A 10 -6.71 -3.33 -24.23
CA ASP A 10 -6.45 -4.07 -25.49
C ASP A 10 -5.66 -5.38 -25.28
N ARG A 11 -4.88 -5.52 -24.21
CA ARG A 11 -3.98 -6.68 -24.04
C ARG A 11 -4.50 -7.79 -23.13
N HIS A 12 -5.29 -7.49 -22.12
CA HIS A 12 -5.64 -8.47 -21.08
C HIS A 12 -7.14 -8.66 -20.86
N GLY A 13 -7.97 -8.04 -21.69
CA GLY A 13 -9.43 -8.18 -21.53
C GLY A 13 -9.93 -7.72 -20.15
N LEU A 14 -9.18 -6.82 -19.49
CA LEU A 14 -9.64 -6.19 -18.25
C LEU A 14 -10.92 -5.43 -18.59
N VAL A 15 -12.05 -6.09 -18.43
CA VAL A 15 -13.36 -5.50 -18.65
C VAL A 15 -13.63 -4.60 -17.44
N LEU A 16 -13.14 -3.37 -17.51
CA LEU A 16 -13.45 -2.34 -16.50
C LEU A 16 -14.93 -1.96 -16.51
N GLY A 17 -15.74 -2.61 -17.36
CA GLY A 17 -17.06 -2.12 -17.70
C GLY A 17 -16.97 -0.81 -18.49
N ASP A 18 -18.08 -0.37 -19.10
CA ASP A 18 -18.10 0.89 -19.85
C ASP A 18 -18.19 2.12 -18.94
N SER A 19 -18.27 1.94 -17.61
CA SER A 19 -18.42 3.04 -16.67
C SER A 19 -17.62 2.83 -15.38
N PHE A 20 -16.71 3.76 -15.13
CA PHE A 20 -15.94 3.87 -13.89
C PHE A 20 -15.55 5.33 -13.65
N ASP A 21 -15.35 5.65 -12.38
CA ASP A 21 -14.73 6.91 -11.98
C ASP A 21 -13.23 6.72 -11.76
N SER A 22 -12.44 7.71 -12.12
CA SER A 22 -10.99 7.72 -11.90
C SER A 22 -10.58 8.82 -10.95
N GLN A 23 -9.55 8.55 -10.13
CA GLN A 23 -8.99 9.50 -9.16
C GLN A 23 -10.06 9.97 -8.14
N VAL A 24 -10.78 9.00 -7.58
CA VAL A 24 -11.84 9.28 -6.59
C VAL A 24 -11.22 9.56 -5.23
N ALA A 25 -11.32 10.82 -4.80
CA ALA A 25 -10.85 11.23 -3.48
C ALA A 25 -11.88 10.82 -2.41
N MET A 26 -11.40 10.16 -1.38
CA MET A 26 -12.17 9.77 -0.20
C MET A 26 -11.60 10.46 1.04
N TYR A 27 -12.47 10.89 1.91
CA TYR A 27 -12.06 11.35 3.25
C TYR A 27 -13.19 11.12 4.25
N LYS A 28 -12.82 10.74 5.45
CA LYS A 28 -13.77 10.59 6.56
C LYS A 28 -13.07 10.81 7.88
N MET A 29 -13.71 11.53 8.78
CA MET A 29 -13.29 11.61 10.17
C MET A 29 -13.81 10.39 10.92
N LEU A 30 -12.88 9.66 11.53
CA LEU A 30 -13.16 8.50 12.36
C LEU A 30 -12.79 8.82 13.82
N LEU A 31 -13.54 8.26 14.74
CA LEU A 31 -13.23 8.31 16.17
C LEU A 31 -12.40 7.08 16.54
N ILE A 32 -11.12 7.30 16.86
CA ILE A 32 -10.17 6.20 17.12
C ILE A 32 -10.02 6.01 18.62
N GLU A 33 -10.45 4.86 19.11
CA GLU A 33 -10.21 4.40 20.47
C GLU A 33 -8.75 3.93 20.60
N TYR A 34 -8.00 4.49 21.56
CA TYR A 34 -6.60 4.14 21.82
C TYR A 34 -6.36 3.59 23.22
N ALA A 35 -7.26 3.85 24.17
CA ALA A 35 -7.22 3.30 25.53
C ALA A 35 -8.64 3.16 26.08
N PRO A 36 -8.91 2.15 26.94
CA PRO A 36 -10.26 1.81 27.42
C PRO A 36 -10.98 2.95 28.15
N ASP A 37 -10.23 3.74 28.93
CA ASP A 37 -10.79 4.78 29.81
C ASP A 37 -10.55 6.21 29.29
N LYS A 38 -10.22 6.34 28.02
CA LYS A 38 -9.94 7.63 27.39
C LYS A 38 -10.96 7.93 26.29
N PRO A 39 -11.35 9.20 26.10
CA PRO A 39 -12.22 9.56 25.00
C PRO A 39 -11.53 9.27 23.66
N PRO A 40 -12.28 8.79 22.66
CA PRO A 40 -11.73 8.54 21.34
C PRO A 40 -11.25 9.83 20.68
N VAL A 41 -10.22 9.72 19.85
CA VAL A 41 -9.61 10.85 19.16
C VAL A 41 -10.15 10.95 17.74
N PRO A 42 -10.63 12.12 17.28
CA PRO A 42 -11.06 12.31 15.91
C PRO A 42 -9.84 12.40 14.99
N ILE A 43 -9.74 11.47 14.03
CA ILE A 43 -8.69 11.43 13.02
C ILE A 43 -9.34 11.42 11.65
N THR A 44 -8.92 12.34 10.78
CA THR A 44 -9.37 12.34 9.38
C THR A 44 -8.48 11.42 8.56
N ILE A 45 -9.08 10.39 7.99
CA ILE A 45 -8.44 9.47 7.05
C ILE A 45 -8.76 9.93 5.64
N THR A 46 -7.75 9.92 4.78
CA THR A 46 -7.90 10.27 3.36
C THR A 46 -7.33 9.17 2.47
N GLY A 47 -7.89 9.02 1.29
CA GLY A 47 -7.42 8.12 0.24
C GLY A 47 -7.82 8.61 -1.13
N MET A 48 -7.16 8.09 -2.16
CA MET A 48 -7.51 8.36 -3.55
C MET A 48 -7.51 7.05 -4.33
N ILE A 49 -8.68 6.65 -4.79
CA ILE A 49 -8.87 5.46 -5.61
C ILE A 49 -8.48 5.79 -7.05
N ASP A 50 -7.64 4.98 -7.68
CA ASP A 50 -7.25 5.20 -9.07
C ASP A 50 -8.40 4.92 -10.03
N ILE A 51 -9.10 3.79 -9.84
CA ILE A 51 -10.24 3.37 -10.65
C ILE A 51 -11.31 2.77 -9.74
N LEU A 52 -12.50 3.34 -9.78
CA LEU A 52 -13.69 2.85 -9.08
C LEU A 52 -14.75 2.46 -10.12
N PRO A 53 -14.93 1.15 -10.40
CA PRO A 53 -15.99 0.69 -11.30
C PRO A 53 -17.37 1.03 -10.73
N HIS A 54 -18.32 1.41 -11.59
CA HIS A 54 -19.72 1.66 -11.18
C HIS A 54 -20.45 0.37 -10.79
N ASP A 55 -20.02 -0.76 -11.34
CA ASP A 55 -20.48 -2.07 -10.89
C ASP A 55 -19.94 -2.36 -9.49
N GLU A 56 -20.82 -2.49 -8.51
CA GLU A 56 -20.46 -2.70 -7.10
C GLU A 56 -19.83 -4.07 -6.82
N GLU A 57 -20.05 -5.05 -7.68
CA GLU A 57 -19.43 -6.38 -7.60
C GLU A 57 -17.94 -6.35 -8.02
N MET A 58 -17.54 -5.33 -8.77
CA MET A 58 -16.16 -5.15 -9.18
C MET A 58 -15.31 -4.60 -8.03
N PRO A 59 -14.03 -5.01 -7.91
CA PRO A 59 -13.14 -4.51 -6.86
C PRO A 59 -12.78 -3.03 -7.07
N ILE A 60 -12.36 -2.38 -6.00
CA ILE A 60 -11.58 -1.15 -6.06
C ILE A 60 -10.24 -1.47 -6.73
N ILE A 61 -9.81 -0.66 -7.70
CA ILE A 61 -8.62 -0.95 -8.50
C ILE A 61 -7.58 0.15 -8.29
N ASP A 62 -6.36 -0.28 -8.01
CA ASP A 62 -5.19 0.58 -7.88
C ASP A 62 -4.10 0.14 -8.86
N MET A 63 -3.52 1.11 -9.56
CA MET A 63 -2.57 0.87 -10.63
C MET A 63 -1.13 1.09 -10.17
N LYS A 64 -0.29 0.06 -10.28
CA LYS A 64 1.12 0.11 -9.91
C LYS A 64 2.00 -0.06 -11.15
N THR A 65 2.97 0.84 -11.34
CA THR A 65 4.04 0.62 -12.30
C THR A 65 5.22 -0.03 -11.60
N THR A 66 5.83 -1.02 -12.21
CA THR A 66 6.96 -1.77 -11.63
C THR A 66 8.05 -2.03 -12.66
N SER A 67 9.29 -2.16 -12.21
CA SER A 67 10.40 -2.72 -12.97
C SER A 67 10.58 -4.23 -12.71
N THR A 68 9.80 -4.78 -11.79
CA THR A 68 9.80 -6.21 -11.47
C THR A 68 9.03 -6.97 -12.54
N PRO A 69 9.56 -8.10 -13.07
CA PRO A 69 8.81 -8.95 -13.99
C PRO A 69 7.52 -9.44 -13.35
N VAL A 70 6.38 -9.11 -13.97
CA VAL A 70 5.05 -9.44 -13.42
C VAL A 70 4.62 -10.87 -13.68
N GLU A 71 5.37 -11.60 -14.51
CA GLU A 71 5.15 -13.04 -14.80
C GLU A 71 5.56 -13.94 -13.63
N ASP A 72 6.39 -13.44 -12.69
CA ASP A 72 6.79 -14.16 -11.47
C ASP A 72 5.97 -13.65 -10.27
N PRO A 73 4.96 -14.42 -9.84
CA PRO A 73 4.13 -14.04 -8.69
C PRO A 73 4.93 -13.83 -7.41
N GLY A 74 5.99 -14.63 -7.19
CA GLY A 74 6.81 -14.53 -5.98
C GLY A 74 7.58 -13.21 -5.88
N LEU A 75 7.93 -12.61 -7.01
CA LEU A 75 8.55 -11.29 -7.04
C LEU A 75 7.53 -10.19 -6.72
N ILE A 76 6.33 -10.30 -7.26
CA ILE A 76 5.24 -9.35 -6.99
C ILE A 76 4.82 -9.42 -5.52
N ASP A 77 4.63 -10.64 -4.96
CA ASP A 77 4.29 -10.83 -3.55
C ASP A 77 5.34 -10.18 -2.61
N ARG A 78 6.62 -10.35 -2.95
CA ARG A 78 7.72 -9.71 -2.21
C ARG A 78 7.65 -8.20 -2.28
N ASP A 79 7.37 -7.63 -3.44
CA ASP A 79 7.23 -6.19 -3.62
C ASP A 79 5.99 -5.67 -2.89
N MET A 80 4.87 -6.38 -2.93
CA MET A 80 3.66 -6.05 -2.17
C MET A 80 3.94 -5.98 -0.66
N ALA A 81 4.64 -6.97 -0.12
CA ALA A 81 5.02 -6.99 1.28
C ALA A 81 6.02 -5.88 1.62
N ARG A 82 7.04 -5.68 0.77
CA ARG A 82 8.10 -4.67 0.97
C ARG A 82 7.56 -3.23 0.97
N TYR A 83 6.64 -2.93 0.08
CA TYR A 83 6.08 -1.58 -0.06
C TYR A 83 4.81 -1.38 0.78
N GLY A 84 4.33 -2.42 1.46
CA GLY A 84 3.17 -2.33 2.33
C GLY A 84 1.86 -2.05 1.58
N TYR A 85 1.73 -2.52 0.34
CA TYR A 85 0.53 -2.29 -0.47
C TYR A 85 -0.74 -2.84 0.17
N GLY A 86 -0.63 -3.92 0.94
CA GLY A 86 -1.77 -4.47 1.68
C GLY A 86 -2.38 -3.50 2.69
N TRP A 87 -1.58 -2.57 3.28
CA TRP A 87 -2.11 -1.51 4.15
C TRP A 87 -3.03 -0.57 3.38
N GLN A 88 -2.62 -0.17 2.17
CA GLN A 88 -3.42 0.66 1.29
C GLN A 88 -4.74 -0.03 0.93
N ALA A 89 -4.67 -1.30 0.53
CA ALA A 89 -5.85 -2.07 0.14
C ALA A 89 -6.86 -2.17 1.30
N ALA A 90 -6.42 -2.59 2.48
CA ALA A 90 -7.28 -2.73 3.65
C ALA A 90 -7.89 -1.39 4.08
N LEU A 91 -7.06 -0.33 4.15
CA LEU A 91 -7.52 1.00 4.51
C LEU A 91 -8.55 1.56 3.52
N TYR A 92 -8.34 1.36 2.22
CA TYR A 92 -9.25 1.88 1.19
C TYR A 92 -10.58 1.13 1.17
N CYS A 93 -10.57 -0.20 1.38
CA CYS A 93 -11.80 -0.98 1.55
C CYS A 93 -12.62 -0.47 2.75
N ASP A 94 -11.97 -0.28 3.90
CA ASP A 94 -12.64 0.15 5.12
C ASP A 94 -13.12 1.60 5.03
N LEU A 95 -12.34 2.47 4.40
CA LEU A 95 -12.74 3.86 4.17
C LEU A 95 -13.93 3.95 3.22
N TYR A 96 -13.92 3.15 2.15
CA TYR A 96 -15.03 3.05 1.20
C TYR A 96 -16.31 2.55 1.90
N GLU A 97 -16.22 1.45 2.64
CA GLU A 97 -17.34 0.90 3.43
C GLU A 97 -17.86 1.93 4.44
N ALA A 98 -16.96 2.64 5.13
CA ALA A 98 -17.35 3.68 6.09
C ALA A 98 -18.09 4.85 5.45
N ILE A 99 -17.81 5.21 4.20
CA ILE A 99 -18.44 6.34 3.48
C ILE A 99 -19.76 5.91 2.84
N PHE A 100 -19.75 4.76 2.12
CA PHE A 100 -20.85 4.36 1.24
C PHE A 100 -21.72 3.24 1.83
N GLY A 101 -21.29 2.60 2.92
CA GLY A 101 -22.00 1.47 3.54
C GLY A 101 -21.91 0.15 2.76
N ILE A 102 -21.06 0.08 1.73
CA ILE A 102 -20.91 -1.05 0.83
C ILE A 102 -19.50 -1.60 0.98
N ARG A 103 -19.37 -2.91 1.17
CA ARG A 103 -18.08 -3.60 1.22
C ARG A 103 -17.65 -3.98 -0.18
N ARG A 104 -16.44 -3.59 -0.56
CA ARG A 104 -15.81 -3.97 -1.84
C ARG A 104 -14.51 -4.71 -1.62
N ASN A 105 -14.18 -5.57 -2.58
CA ASN A 105 -12.86 -6.17 -2.68
C ASN A 105 -11.85 -5.17 -3.26
N PHE A 106 -10.57 -5.56 -3.26
CA PHE A 106 -9.48 -4.74 -3.78
C PHE A 106 -8.62 -5.52 -4.76
N MET A 107 -8.16 -4.84 -5.79
CA MET A 107 -7.29 -5.41 -6.82
C MET A 107 -6.19 -4.43 -7.20
N PHE A 108 -4.95 -4.90 -7.23
CA PHE A 108 -3.85 -4.19 -7.84
C PHE A 108 -3.69 -4.62 -9.29
N VAL A 109 -3.39 -3.67 -10.16
CA VAL A 109 -2.99 -3.91 -11.54
C VAL A 109 -1.54 -3.45 -11.70
N PHE A 110 -0.63 -4.41 -11.73
CA PHE A 110 0.79 -4.15 -11.96
C PHE A 110 1.09 -4.07 -13.45
N MET A 111 1.82 -3.04 -13.87
CA MET A 111 2.27 -2.84 -15.24
C MET A 111 3.78 -2.65 -15.26
N GLU A 112 4.46 -3.41 -16.09
CA GLU A 112 5.89 -3.21 -16.30
C GLU A 112 6.18 -1.83 -16.92
N SER A 113 7.22 -1.19 -16.42
CA SER A 113 7.69 0.10 -16.92
C SER A 113 8.58 0.00 -18.15
N ALA A 114 9.03 -1.24 -18.49
CA ALA A 114 9.88 -1.56 -19.63
C ALA A 114 9.26 -2.66 -20.49
N ALA A 115 9.77 -2.84 -21.73
CA ALA A 115 9.32 -3.91 -22.59
C ALA A 115 9.59 -5.28 -21.91
N PRO A 116 8.65 -6.24 -22.05
CA PRO A 116 7.50 -6.31 -22.94
C PRO A 116 6.22 -5.60 -22.44
N TYR A 117 6.26 -4.84 -21.33
CA TYR A 117 5.12 -4.11 -20.75
C TYR A 117 3.98 -5.04 -20.32
N CYS A 118 4.32 -6.18 -19.75
CA CYS A 118 3.35 -7.13 -19.23
C CYS A 118 2.52 -6.52 -18.11
N ILE A 119 1.31 -7.07 -17.94
CA ILE A 119 0.36 -6.65 -16.91
C ILE A 119 -0.03 -7.89 -16.10
N SER A 120 -0.15 -7.72 -14.78
CA SER A 120 -0.64 -8.73 -13.87
C SER A 120 -1.68 -8.15 -12.93
N GLU A 121 -2.74 -8.90 -12.67
CA GLU A 121 -3.78 -8.56 -11.71
C GLU A 121 -3.55 -9.34 -10.42
N VAL A 122 -3.57 -8.65 -9.29
CA VAL A 122 -3.45 -9.26 -7.97
C VAL A 122 -4.66 -8.86 -7.14
N ARG A 123 -5.55 -9.82 -6.88
CA ARG A 123 -6.72 -9.62 -6.03
C ARG A 123 -6.34 -9.89 -4.57
N MET A 124 -6.76 -8.99 -3.70
CA MET A 124 -6.59 -9.20 -2.27
C MET A 124 -7.62 -10.20 -1.76
N ASP A 125 -7.17 -11.25 -1.10
CA ASP A 125 -8.07 -12.14 -0.39
C ASP A 125 -8.47 -11.58 0.99
N GLN A 126 -9.47 -12.20 1.60
CA GLN A 126 -10.02 -11.72 2.86
C GLN A 126 -9.01 -11.85 4.01
N GLU A 127 -8.21 -12.92 4.03
CA GLU A 127 -7.19 -13.14 5.06
C GLU A 127 -6.11 -12.06 5.01
N ALA A 128 -5.63 -11.73 3.81
CA ALA A 128 -4.66 -10.65 3.62
C ALA A 128 -5.24 -9.28 4.04
N LEU A 129 -6.48 -8.97 3.65
CA LEU A 129 -7.13 -7.73 4.06
C LEU A 129 -7.27 -7.63 5.58
N GLU A 130 -7.66 -8.71 6.26
CA GLU A 130 -7.79 -8.74 7.73
C GLU A 130 -6.44 -8.60 8.43
N HIS A 131 -5.40 -9.27 7.92
CA HIS A 131 -4.04 -9.15 8.43
C HIS A 131 -3.56 -7.70 8.39
N TYR A 132 -3.66 -7.06 7.23
CA TYR A 132 -3.22 -5.67 7.07
C TYR A 132 -4.12 -4.67 7.79
N ARG A 133 -5.42 -4.96 7.93
CA ARG A 133 -6.35 -4.19 8.77
C ARG A 133 -5.87 -4.15 10.21
N GLY A 134 -5.50 -5.30 10.77
CA GLY A 134 -4.95 -5.38 12.13
C GLY A 134 -3.73 -4.48 12.31
N GLN A 135 -2.84 -4.45 11.32
CA GLN A 135 -1.61 -3.65 11.35
C GLN A 135 -1.90 -2.14 11.26
N TYR A 136 -2.68 -1.69 10.27
CA TYR A 136 -2.94 -0.25 10.15
C TYR A 136 -3.78 0.28 11.31
N MET A 137 -4.71 -0.50 11.85
CA MET A 137 -5.47 -0.12 13.03
C MET A 137 -4.60 0.02 14.27
N ALA A 138 -3.57 -0.83 14.44
CA ALA A 138 -2.59 -0.67 15.50
C ALA A 138 -1.80 0.64 15.34
N ALA A 139 -1.39 0.96 14.12
CA ALA A 139 -0.71 2.24 13.83
C ALA A 139 -1.62 3.45 14.09
N LEU A 140 -2.90 3.38 13.72
CA LEU A 140 -3.87 4.45 14.00
C LEU A 140 -4.08 4.66 15.50
N ARG A 141 -4.15 3.59 16.31
CA ARG A 141 -4.25 3.70 17.77
C ARG A 141 -3.03 4.39 18.36
N GLN A 142 -1.83 4.03 17.93
CA GLN A 142 -0.60 4.70 18.32
C GLN A 142 -0.62 6.17 17.95
N TYR A 143 -1.05 6.50 16.74
CA TYR A 143 -1.16 7.88 16.29
C TYR A 143 -2.20 8.66 17.11
N ALA A 144 -3.36 8.06 17.41
CA ALA A 144 -4.37 8.64 18.25
C ALA A 144 -3.84 8.95 19.68
N GLU A 145 -3.06 8.04 20.24
CA GLU A 145 -2.37 8.26 21.53
C GLU A 145 -1.41 9.46 21.45
N CYS A 146 -0.61 9.53 20.39
CA CYS A 146 0.29 10.68 20.19
C CYS A 146 -0.48 11.99 20.08
N VAL A 147 -1.58 12.02 19.35
CA VAL A 147 -2.44 13.21 19.23
C VAL A 147 -3.04 13.61 20.58
N ALA A 148 -3.53 12.62 21.35
CA ALA A 148 -4.15 12.86 22.64
C ALA A 148 -3.17 13.37 23.71
N THR A 149 -1.93 12.87 23.68
CA THR A 149 -0.92 13.17 24.70
C THR A 149 0.02 14.32 24.31
N GLY A 150 0.09 14.64 23.03
CA GLY A 150 1.10 15.55 22.47
C GLY A 150 2.52 14.96 22.42
N ILE A 151 2.68 13.69 22.76
CA ILE A 151 3.99 13.00 22.79
C ILE A 151 4.16 12.15 21.52
N TYR A 152 5.12 12.53 20.71
CA TYR A 152 5.49 11.79 19.49
C TYR A 152 6.85 11.14 19.70
N PRO A 153 6.90 9.83 20.04
CA PRO A 153 8.17 9.16 20.26
C PRO A 153 8.98 9.14 18.96
N GLY A 154 10.14 9.75 18.98
CA GLY A 154 11.09 9.70 17.88
C GLY A 154 11.77 8.34 17.78
N ALA A 155 12.46 8.08 16.68
CA ALA A 155 13.33 6.92 16.56
C ALA A 155 14.43 7.03 17.63
N VAL A 156 14.46 6.09 18.56
CA VAL A 156 15.56 5.98 19.52
C VAL A 156 16.75 5.37 18.77
N ALA A 157 17.72 6.21 18.45
CA ALA A 157 19.00 5.73 17.94
C ALA A 157 19.77 5.11 19.11
N LEU A 158 19.72 3.79 19.23
CA LEU A 158 20.61 3.09 20.15
C LEU A 158 22.06 3.20 19.65
N PRO A 159 23.03 3.47 20.55
CA PRO A 159 24.43 3.45 20.19
C PRO A 159 24.78 2.08 19.60
N ARG A 160 25.39 2.07 18.43
CA ARG A 160 25.84 0.83 17.79
C ARG A 160 27.30 0.92 17.42
N TYR A 161 27.99 -0.19 17.50
CA TYR A 161 29.34 -0.30 16.98
C TYR A 161 29.29 -0.34 15.44
N PHE A 162 30.12 0.46 14.79
CA PHE A 162 30.36 0.31 13.37
C PHE A 162 31.11 -1.00 13.12
N ARG A 163 30.53 -1.84 12.26
CA ARG A 163 31.19 -3.08 11.80
C ARG A 163 31.58 -2.87 10.34
N ILE A 164 32.87 -3.01 10.07
CA ILE A 164 33.37 -2.91 8.71
C ILE A 164 32.70 -4.00 7.85
N PRO A 165 32.02 -3.63 6.74
CA PRO A 165 31.43 -4.60 5.84
C PRO A 165 32.47 -5.57 5.27
N ARG A 166 32.09 -6.85 5.08
CA ARG A 166 33.00 -7.88 4.60
C ARG A 166 33.67 -7.56 3.26
N TRP A 167 32.97 -6.84 2.39
CA TRP A 167 33.53 -6.42 1.10
C TRP A 167 34.62 -5.34 1.25
N GLU A 168 34.54 -4.51 2.28
CA GLU A 168 35.57 -3.52 2.59
C GLU A 168 36.82 -4.17 3.19
N LEU A 169 36.64 -5.20 4.06
CA LEU A 169 37.75 -5.99 4.59
C LEU A 169 38.52 -6.75 3.51
N LYS A 170 37.89 -7.02 2.36
CA LYS A 170 38.58 -7.67 1.21
C LYS A 170 39.40 -6.73 0.36
N LYS A 171 39.23 -5.43 0.51
CA LYS A 171 40.16 -4.45 -0.07
C LYS A 171 41.41 -4.50 0.82
N GLY A 172 42.40 -5.28 0.42
CA GLY A 172 43.68 -5.29 1.13
C GLY A 172 44.23 -3.89 1.27
N TRP A 173 44.76 -3.53 2.42
CA TRP A 173 45.59 -2.34 2.53
C TRP A 173 46.89 -2.65 1.81
N GLU A 174 47.01 -2.16 0.60
CA GLU A 174 48.31 -1.98 -0.05
C GLU A 174 48.97 -0.78 0.66
N GLY A 175 49.41 -1.03 1.89
CA GLY A 175 50.24 -0.10 2.63
C GLY A 175 51.55 0.06 1.90
N GLY A 176 51.75 1.23 1.28
CA GLY A 176 53.04 1.59 0.70
C GLY A 176 54.11 1.47 1.77
N ALA A 177 55.08 0.61 1.50
CA ALA A 177 56.37 0.65 2.19
C ALA A 177 56.98 1.99 1.83
N ALA A 178 57.18 2.84 2.84
CA ALA A 178 58.09 3.98 2.77
C ALA A 178 59.51 3.52 3.10
#